data_61733ac0267e4d2f4320335ed30ecbc6
#
_entry.id   61733ac0267e4d2f4320335ed30ecbc6
#
_cell.length_a   1.000
_cell.length_b   1.000
_cell.length_c   1.000
_cell.angle_alpha   90.00
_cell.angle_beta   90.00
_cell.angle_gamma   90.00
#
_symmetry.space_group_name_H-M   'P 1'
#
loop_
_entity.id
_entity.type
_entity.pdbx_description
1 polymer ?
#
loop_
_entity_poly.entity_id
_entity_poly.type
_entity_poly.pdbx_seq_one_letter_code
_entity_poly.pdbx_strand_id
1 'polypeptide(L)'
;MPKSGKKPPGKREARKIDRREAIVEVAKRQFLDNGYAATSMSAIAAELGGSKATLWSYFPSKEDLFAAVLDDATSAYRQQFADLLRPSKDMPSAVLQFTRSFMAKLALPEPLRLHRLIVAESGRNPELGQLFFERAPGPTLALLKDFLADGMASGQLRQADPQLAADALT
;
A
#
# COMPACT_ATOMS: atom_id res chain seq x y z
N MET A 1 -29.43 -7.78 -10.96
CA MET A 1 -28.38 -8.75 -10.63
C MET A 1 -28.13 -8.70 -9.14
N PRO A 2 -28.30 -9.79 -8.36
CA PRO A 2 -28.15 -9.75 -6.91
C PRO A 2 -26.68 -9.61 -6.52
N LYS A 3 -26.39 -8.68 -5.60
CA LYS A 3 -25.07 -8.51 -4.96
C LYS A 3 -24.74 -9.80 -4.19
N SER A 4 -23.66 -10.46 -4.59
CA SER A 4 -23.11 -11.59 -3.86
C SER A 4 -22.65 -11.11 -2.47
N GLY A 5 -23.53 -11.25 -1.48
CA GLY A 5 -23.22 -10.99 -0.08
C GLY A 5 -22.23 -12.05 0.41
N LYS A 6 -20.98 -11.67 0.60
CA LYS A 6 -19.97 -12.52 1.25
C LYS A 6 -20.47 -12.78 2.68
N LYS A 7 -20.75 -14.05 3.00
CA LYS A 7 -21.18 -14.48 4.34
C LYS A 7 -20.13 -14.00 5.38
N PRO A 8 -20.56 -13.44 6.53
CA PRO A 8 -19.60 -13.00 7.55
C PRO A 8 -18.71 -14.18 7.99
N PRO A 9 -17.44 -13.94 8.29
CA PRO A 9 -16.50 -14.99 8.68
C PRO A 9 -16.97 -15.67 9.97
N GLY A 10 -16.78 -16.99 10.06
CA GLY A 10 -17.05 -17.75 11.27
C GLY A 10 -16.13 -17.31 12.43
N LYS A 11 -16.52 -17.55 13.70
CA LYS A 11 -15.75 -17.13 14.90
C LYS A 11 -14.25 -17.50 14.85
N ARG A 12 -13.89 -18.63 14.25
CA ARG A 12 -12.49 -19.07 14.10
C ARG A 12 -11.77 -18.25 13.05
N GLU A 13 -12.43 -17.94 11.96
CA GLU A 13 -11.92 -17.11 10.88
C GLU A 13 -11.72 -15.65 11.35
N ALA A 14 -12.70 -15.09 12.05
CA ALA A 14 -12.59 -13.77 12.66
C ALA A 14 -11.38 -13.65 13.59
N ARG A 15 -11.18 -14.60 14.51
CA ARG A 15 -9.99 -14.64 15.39
C ARG A 15 -8.67 -14.77 14.63
N LYS A 16 -8.66 -15.45 13.48
CA LYS A 16 -7.47 -15.56 12.63
C LYS A 16 -7.16 -14.23 11.95
N ILE A 17 -8.18 -13.52 11.48
CA ILE A 17 -8.06 -12.18 10.90
C ILE A 17 -7.55 -11.20 11.97
N ASP A 18 -8.20 -11.12 13.13
CA ASP A 18 -7.80 -10.24 14.24
C ASP A 18 -6.33 -10.47 14.65
N ARG A 19 -5.92 -11.74 14.70
CA ARG A 19 -4.52 -12.09 15.03
C ARG A 19 -3.53 -11.65 13.96
N ARG A 20 -3.91 -11.80 12.68
CA ARG A 20 -3.07 -11.35 11.56
C ARG A 20 -2.90 -9.84 11.57
N GLU A 21 -3.96 -9.10 11.81
CA GLU A 21 -3.94 -7.63 11.92
C GLU A 21 -3.06 -7.17 13.09
N ALA A 22 -3.18 -7.81 14.26
CA ALA A 22 -2.32 -7.51 15.41
C ALA A 22 -0.83 -7.76 15.11
N ILE A 23 -0.50 -8.82 14.35
CA ILE A 23 0.88 -9.08 13.92
C ILE A 23 1.39 -7.97 12.99
N VAL A 24 0.60 -7.55 12.01
CA VAL A 24 0.96 -6.49 11.06
C VAL A 24 1.18 -5.16 11.80
N GLU A 25 0.33 -4.80 12.76
CA GLU A 25 0.46 -3.56 13.52
C GLU A 25 1.74 -3.53 14.39
N VAL A 26 2.06 -4.63 15.09
CA VAL A 26 3.31 -4.74 15.85
C VAL A 26 4.52 -4.69 14.90
N ALA A 27 4.47 -5.39 13.77
CA ALA A 27 5.55 -5.39 12.79
C ALA A 27 5.77 -3.99 12.20
N LYS A 28 4.70 -3.28 11.85
CA LYS A 28 4.74 -1.91 11.33
C LYS A 28 5.49 -1.00 12.30
N ARG A 29 5.11 -1.02 13.58
CA ARG A 29 5.78 -0.23 14.62
C ARG A 29 7.26 -0.60 14.73
N GLN A 30 7.59 -1.89 14.82
CA GLN A 30 8.96 -2.38 14.92
C GLN A 30 9.81 -1.95 13.71
N PHE A 31 9.28 -2.07 12.48
CA PHE A 31 9.99 -1.63 11.28
C PHE A 31 10.22 -0.12 11.26
N LEU A 32 9.22 0.67 11.64
CA LEU A 32 9.32 2.12 11.64
C LEU A 32 10.23 2.66 12.75
N ASP A 33 10.29 1.99 13.91
CA ASP A 33 11.06 2.47 15.07
C ASP A 33 12.51 2.00 15.02
N ASN A 34 12.76 0.77 14.57
CA ASN A 34 14.09 0.14 14.60
C ASN A 34 14.75 0.02 13.21
N GLY A 35 13.99 0.24 12.13
CA GLY A 35 14.43 -0.04 10.76
C GLY A 35 14.19 -1.49 10.35
N TYR A 36 14.22 -1.73 9.03
CA TYR A 36 13.98 -3.07 8.49
C TYR A 36 15.08 -4.06 8.91
N ALA A 37 16.36 -3.70 8.74
CA ALA A 37 17.48 -4.62 9.01
C ALA A 37 17.53 -5.08 10.47
N ALA A 38 17.35 -4.16 11.44
CA ALA A 38 17.44 -4.45 12.87
C ALA A 38 16.20 -5.18 13.43
N THR A 39 15.06 -5.13 12.75
CA THR A 39 13.84 -5.82 13.17
C THR A 39 13.93 -7.32 12.86
N SER A 40 13.64 -8.17 13.84
CA SER A 40 13.62 -9.63 13.68
C SER A 40 12.25 -10.22 13.94
N MET A 41 11.93 -11.33 13.24
CA MET A 41 10.71 -12.12 13.49
C MET A 41 10.59 -12.56 14.95
N SER A 42 11.73 -12.84 15.60
CA SER A 42 11.77 -13.23 17.02
C SER A 42 11.36 -12.09 17.96
N ALA A 43 11.79 -10.87 17.70
CA ALA A 43 11.43 -9.69 18.49
C ALA A 43 9.92 -9.40 18.36
N ILE A 44 9.39 -9.48 17.14
CA ILE A 44 7.95 -9.32 16.87
C ILE A 44 7.13 -10.40 17.61
N ALA A 45 7.54 -11.67 17.56
CA ALA A 45 6.86 -12.76 18.25
C ALA A 45 6.87 -12.57 19.78
N ALA A 46 8.00 -12.12 20.34
CA ALA A 46 8.14 -11.87 21.79
C ALA A 46 7.19 -10.75 22.25
N GLU A 47 7.09 -9.66 21.48
CA GLU A 47 6.20 -8.54 21.80
C GLU A 47 4.71 -8.93 21.73
N LEU A 48 4.35 -9.80 20.81
CA LEU A 48 2.99 -10.34 20.69
C LEU A 48 2.60 -11.33 21.79
N GLY A 49 3.53 -11.72 22.66
CA GLY A 49 3.30 -12.74 23.68
C GLY A 49 2.97 -14.12 23.08
N GLY A 50 3.38 -14.37 21.84
CA GLY A 50 3.13 -15.61 21.11
C GLY A 50 4.38 -16.43 20.81
N SER A 51 4.20 -17.68 20.37
CA SER A 51 5.32 -18.50 19.93
C SER A 51 5.83 -18.06 18.56
N LYS A 52 7.13 -18.27 18.31
CA LYS A 52 7.72 -18.10 16.97
C LYS A 52 6.97 -18.91 15.91
N ALA A 53 6.61 -20.16 16.24
CA ALA A 53 5.88 -21.05 15.33
C ALA A 53 4.52 -20.45 14.91
N THR A 54 3.83 -19.77 15.82
CA THR A 54 2.58 -19.07 15.49
C THR A 54 2.84 -17.96 14.49
N LEU A 55 3.83 -17.09 14.69
CA LEU A 55 4.15 -16.01 13.76
C LEU A 55 4.51 -16.56 12.37
N TRP A 56 5.37 -17.57 12.30
CA TRP A 56 5.77 -18.22 11.05
C TRP A 56 4.59 -18.89 10.31
N SER A 57 3.54 -19.31 11.02
CA SER A 57 2.34 -19.86 10.37
C SER A 57 1.48 -18.81 9.66
N TYR A 58 1.62 -17.51 10.02
CA TYR A 58 0.95 -16.39 9.36
C TYR A 58 1.81 -15.75 8.28
N PHE A 59 3.11 -15.66 8.52
CA PHE A 59 4.08 -15.00 7.64
C PHE A 59 5.35 -15.85 7.55
N PRO A 60 5.55 -16.55 6.43
CA PRO A 60 6.69 -17.45 6.24
C PRO A 60 8.05 -16.76 6.25
N SER A 61 8.09 -15.45 5.93
CA SER A 61 9.30 -14.66 5.90
C SER A 61 9.10 -13.25 6.49
N LYS A 62 10.20 -12.56 6.75
CA LYS A 62 10.17 -11.14 7.15
C LYS A 62 9.71 -10.24 5.99
N GLU A 63 10.04 -10.63 4.78
CA GLU A 63 9.63 -10.02 3.52
C GLU A 63 8.11 -10.12 3.34
N ASP A 64 7.50 -11.29 3.56
CA ASP A 64 6.04 -11.47 3.51
C ASP A 64 5.32 -10.61 4.56
N LEU A 65 5.89 -10.53 5.76
CA LEU A 65 5.35 -9.69 6.82
C LEU A 65 5.47 -8.20 6.46
N PHE A 66 6.60 -7.79 5.88
CA PHE A 66 6.79 -6.41 5.44
C PHE A 66 5.87 -6.06 4.27
N ALA A 67 5.68 -6.97 3.31
CA ALA A 67 4.69 -6.81 2.24
C ALA A 67 3.28 -6.58 2.80
N ALA A 68 2.89 -7.32 3.84
CA ALA A 68 1.59 -7.12 4.49
C ALA A 68 1.49 -5.77 5.22
N VAL A 69 2.59 -5.27 5.80
CA VAL A 69 2.66 -3.91 6.37
C VAL A 69 2.47 -2.84 5.29
N LEU A 70 3.09 -3.01 4.12
CA LEU A 70 2.91 -2.10 2.98
C LEU A 70 1.46 -2.13 2.46
N ASP A 71 0.88 -3.31 2.33
CA ASP A 71 -0.52 -3.47 1.90
C ASP A 71 -1.49 -2.79 2.89
N ASP A 72 -1.28 -2.98 4.19
CA ASP A 72 -2.07 -2.32 5.24
C ASP A 72 -1.95 -0.80 5.15
N ALA A 73 -0.72 -0.29 5.11
CA ALA A 73 -0.44 1.14 5.04
C ALA A 73 -1.00 1.82 3.79
N THR A 74 -1.26 1.09 2.70
CA THR A 74 -1.70 1.64 1.41
C THR A 74 -3.17 1.36 1.07
N SER A 75 -3.81 0.38 1.71
CA SER A 75 -5.14 -0.11 1.35
C SER A 75 -6.21 0.98 1.33
N ALA A 76 -6.27 1.81 2.37
CA ALA A 76 -7.28 2.86 2.52
C ALA A 76 -7.20 3.92 1.41
N TYR A 77 -5.98 4.32 1.01
CA TYR A 77 -5.85 5.34 -0.05
C TYR A 77 -5.97 4.77 -1.45
N ARG A 78 -5.57 3.53 -1.67
CA ARG A 78 -5.81 2.88 -2.97
C ARG A 78 -7.30 2.91 -3.31
N GLN A 79 -8.16 2.63 -2.33
CA GLN A 79 -9.59 2.72 -2.54
C GLN A 79 -10.04 4.18 -2.81
N GLN A 80 -9.55 5.14 -2.01
CA GLN A 80 -9.86 6.55 -2.21
C GLN A 80 -9.41 7.05 -3.59
N PHE A 81 -8.20 6.68 -4.03
CA PHE A 81 -7.69 7.07 -5.34
C PHE A 81 -8.45 6.40 -6.48
N ALA A 82 -8.82 5.13 -6.32
CA ALA A 82 -9.68 4.44 -7.28
C ALA A 82 -11.06 5.10 -7.40
N ASP A 83 -11.61 5.63 -6.31
CA ASP A 83 -12.88 6.35 -6.34
C ASP A 83 -12.75 7.73 -7.03
N LEU A 84 -11.64 8.44 -6.84
CA LEU A 84 -11.36 9.72 -7.51
C LEU A 84 -11.10 9.56 -9.00
N LEU A 85 -10.44 8.49 -9.40
CA LEU A 85 -10.08 8.18 -10.79
C LEU A 85 -11.12 7.32 -11.51
N ARG A 86 -12.39 7.38 -11.09
CA ARG A 86 -13.48 6.77 -11.85
C ARG A 86 -13.78 7.58 -13.13
N PRO A 87 -14.30 6.92 -14.18
CA PRO A 87 -14.73 7.64 -15.38
C PRO A 87 -15.62 8.84 -15.03
N SER A 88 -15.20 10.02 -15.42
CA SER A 88 -15.84 11.29 -15.07
C SER A 88 -16.03 12.15 -16.32
N LYS A 89 -17.06 13.01 -16.31
CA LYS A 89 -17.25 14.02 -17.35
C LYS A 89 -16.31 15.22 -17.18
N ASP A 90 -15.70 15.37 -15.99
CA ASP A 90 -14.73 16.41 -15.65
C ASP A 90 -13.42 15.76 -15.17
N MET A 91 -12.70 15.23 -16.14
CA MET A 91 -11.41 14.57 -15.87
C MET A 91 -10.33 15.55 -15.35
N PRO A 92 -10.22 16.80 -15.82
CA PRO A 92 -9.26 17.74 -15.26
C PRO A 92 -9.46 17.97 -13.76
N SER A 93 -10.70 18.13 -13.30
CA SER A 93 -10.99 18.26 -11.86
C SER A 93 -10.67 16.98 -11.09
N ALA A 94 -10.92 15.81 -11.65
CA ALA A 94 -10.57 14.55 -11.02
C ALA A 94 -9.04 14.39 -10.86
N VAL A 95 -8.24 14.74 -11.88
CA VAL A 95 -6.77 14.76 -11.81
C VAL A 95 -6.30 15.72 -10.72
N LEU A 96 -6.84 16.92 -10.66
CA LEU A 96 -6.48 17.91 -9.64
C LEU A 96 -6.80 17.41 -8.22
N GLN A 97 -7.97 16.81 -8.02
CA GLN A 97 -8.36 16.25 -6.72
C GLN A 97 -7.47 15.06 -6.32
N PHE A 98 -7.16 14.17 -7.27
CA PHE A 98 -6.22 13.09 -7.07
C PHE A 98 -4.86 13.64 -6.62
N THR A 99 -4.25 14.56 -7.38
CA THR A 99 -2.92 15.10 -7.08
C THR A 99 -2.88 15.76 -5.70
N ARG A 100 -3.91 16.56 -5.35
CA ARG A 100 -4.02 17.16 -4.00
C ARG A 100 -4.11 16.11 -2.90
N SER A 101 -4.94 15.09 -3.09
CA SER A 101 -5.11 13.99 -2.11
C SER A 101 -3.85 13.16 -1.99
N PHE A 102 -3.16 12.89 -3.09
CA PHE A 102 -1.89 12.16 -3.13
C PHE A 102 -0.80 12.92 -2.37
N MET A 103 -0.59 14.20 -2.67
CA MET A 103 0.40 15.04 -1.98
C MET A 103 0.09 15.20 -0.50
N ALA A 104 -1.18 15.43 -0.13
CA ALA A 104 -1.59 15.51 1.26
C ALA A 104 -1.30 14.19 2.01
N LYS A 105 -1.46 13.06 1.34
CA LYS A 105 -1.16 11.75 1.90
C LYS A 105 0.33 11.52 2.11
N LEU A 106 1.17 11.86 1.14
CA LEU A 106 2.62 11.72 1.27
C LEU A 106 3.19 12.59 2.42
N ALA A 107 2.53 13.71 2.72
CA ALA A 107 2.93 14.61 3.80
C ALA A 107 2.58 14.09 5.21
N LEU A 108 1.78 13.02 5.33
CA LEU A 108 1.47 12.45 6.64
C LEU A 108 2.71 11.79 7.28
N PRO A 109 2.81 11.79 8.62
CA PRO A 109 3.99 11.28 9.32
C PRO A 109 4.31 9.81 9.01
N GLU A 110 3.33 8.93 8.98
CA GLU A 110 3.55 7.48 8.79
C GLU A 110 4.03 7.15 7.38
N PRO A 111 3.38 7.57 6.27
CA PRO A 111 3.91 7.39 4.92
C PRO A 111 5.30 7.96 4.72
N LEU A 112 5.58 9.13 5.28
CA LEU A 112 6.89 9.76 5.20
C LEU A 112 7.97 8.94 5.93
N ARG A 113 7.66 8.40 7.11
CA ARG A 113 8.56 7.50 7.84
C ARG A 113 8.83 6.21 7.06
N LEU A 114 7.77 5.63 6.48
CA LEU A 114 7.89 4.42 5.66
C LEU A 114 8.74 4.66 4.42
N HIS A 115 8.53 5.78 3.71
CA HIS A 115 9.34 6.16 2.56
C HIS A 115 10.82 6.33 2.94
N ARG A 116 11.12 7.03 4.05
CA ARG A 116 12.50 7.20 4.54
C ARG A 116 13.17 5.87 4.88
N LEU A 117 12.44 4.95 5.49
CA LEU A 117 12.94 3.60 5.78
C LEU A 117 13.35 2.89 4.49
N ILE A 118 12.48 2.93 3.47
CA ILE A 118 12.76 2.29 2.18
C ILE A 118 13.98 2.90 1.49
N VAL A 119 14.06 4.23 1.43
CA VAL A 119 15.21 4.92 0.82
C VAL A 119 16.52 4.54 1.53
N ALA A 120 16.52 4.48 2.87
CA ALA A 120 17.70 4.11 3.65
C ALA A 120 18.14 2.65 3.44
N GLU A 121 17.21 1.74 3.21
CA GLU A 121 17.48 0.29 3.08
C GLU A 121 17.71 -0.16 1.63
N SER A 122 17.10 0.49 0.64
CA SER A 122 17.14 0.06 -0.78
C SER A 122 18.54 0.01 -1.37
N GLY A 123 19.46 0.86 -0.89
CA GLY A 123 20.85 0.82 -1.33
C GLY A 123 21.59 -0.45 -0.92
N ARG A 124 21.16 -1.10 0.17
CA ARG A 124 21.75 -2.36 0.68
C ARG A 124 20.90 -3.58 0.32
N ASN A 125 19.62 -3.37 0.11
CA ASN A 125 18.64 -4.39 -0.19
C ASN A 125 17.71 -3.92 -1.33
N PRO A 126 18.14 -4.03 -2.61
CA PRO A 126 17.35 -3.58 -3.76
C PRO A 126 15.97 -4.27 -3.87
N GLU A 127 15.86 -5.53 -3.41
CA GLU A 127 14.60 -6.29 -3.42
C GLU A 127 13.53 -5.63 -2.55
N LEU A 128 13.95 -4.96 -1.46
CA LEU A 128 13.03 -4.21 -0.61
C LEU A 128 12.45 -2.98 -1.31
N GLY A 129 13.28 -2.29 -2.10
CA GLY A 129 12.85 -1.18 -2.96
C GLY A 129 11.84 -1.64 -4.02
N GLN A 130 12.10 -2.78 -4.66
CA GLN A 130 11.18 -3.38 -5.61
C GLN A 130 9.86 -3.79 -4.95
N LEU A 131 9.92 -4.48 -3.82
CA LEU A 131 8.74 -4.88 -3.05
C LEU A 131 7.88 -3.65 -2.68
N PHE A 132 8.52 -2.56 -2.23
CA PHE A 132 7.83 -1.33 -1.93
C PHE A 132 7.15 -0.75 -3.18
N PHE A 133 7.86 -0.67 -4.30
CA PHE A 133 7.28 -0.16 -5.53
C PHE A 133 6.05 -0.96 -5.95
N GLU A 134 6.14 -2.28 -5.95
CA GLU A 134 5.07 -3.19 -6.35
C GLU A 134 3.84 -3.10 -5.44
N ARG A 135 4.02 -2.81 -4.13
CA ARG A 135 2.94 -2.80 -3.14
C ARG A 135 2.38 -1.42 -2.83
N ALA A 136 3.15 -0.36 -3.07
CA ALA A 136 2.74 1.00 -2.72
C ALA A 136 2.51 1.91 -3.93
N PRO A 137 3.53 2.50 -4.60
CA PRO A 137 3.28 3.44 -5.69
C PRO A 137 2.83 2.77 -6.99
N GLY A 138 3.34 1.60 -7.34
CA GLY A 138 3.08 0.95 -8.62
C GLY A 138 1.59 0.77 -8.98
N PRO A 139 0.76 0.22 -8.08
CA PRO A 139 -0.69 0.10 -8.33
C PRO A 139 -1.39 1.45 -8.52
N THR A 140 -0.96 2.49 -7.81
CA THR A 140 -1.52 3.85 -7.94
C THR A 140 -1.12 4.47 -9.28
N LEU A 141 0.16 4.30 -9.67
CA LEU A 141 0.66 4.74 -10.98
C LEU A 141 -0.07 4.06 -12.14
N ALA A 142 -0.28 2.74 -12.06
CA ALA A 142 -1.02 2.01 -13.08
C ALA A 142 -2.46 2.54 -13.23
N LEU A 143 -3.16 2.73 -12.11
CA LEU A 143 -4.50 3.27 -12.10
C LEU A 143 -4.57 4.69 -12.71
N LEU A 144 -3.63 5.56 -12.35
CA LEU A 144 -3.56 6.92 -12.86
C LEU A 144 -3.23 6.93 -14.36
N LYS A 145 -2.29 6.09 -14.80
CA LYS A 145 -1.95 5.94 -16.21
C LYS A 145 -3.17 5.56 -17.06
N ASP A 146 -3.91 4.53 -16.62
CA ASP A 146 -5.09 4.05 -17.33
C ASP A 146 -6.18 5.16 -17.41
N PHE A 147 -6.41 5.87 -16.29
CA PHE A 147 -7.34 6.99 -16.27
C PHE A 147 -6.93 8.13 -17.22
N LEU A 148 -5.65 8.48 -17.28
CA LEU A 148 -5.13 9.50 -18.18
C LEU A 148 -5.24 9.05 -19.65
N ALA A 149 -4.95 7.77 -19.95
CA ALA A 149 -5.09 7.22 -21.28
C ALA A 149 -6.54 7.31 -21.79
N ASP A 150 -7.51 6.96 -20.96
CA ASP A 150 -8.95 7.08 -21.28
C ASP A 150 -9.34 8.54 -21.54
N GLY A 151 -8.83 9.48 -20.76
CA GLY A 151 -9.06 10.92 -20.95
C GLY A 151 -8.46 11.45 -22.24
N MET A 152 -7.28 11.00 -22.63
CA MET A 152 -6.65 11.34 -23.91
C MET A 152 -7.41 10.72 -25.08
N ALA A 153 -7.84 9.45 -24.98
CA ALA A 153 -8.60 8.77 -26.02
C ALA A 153 -9.98 9.42 -26.25
N SER A 154 -10.62 9.89 -25.18
CA SER A 154 -11.93 10.58 -25.28
C SER A 154 -11.84 12.08 -25.66
N GLY A 155 -10.63 12.63 -25.80
CA GLY A 155 -10.41 14.05 -26.11
C GLY A 155 -10.66 15.02 -24.95
N GLN A 156 -10.89 14.52 -23.74
CA GLN A 156 -11.06 15.37 -22.54
C GLN A 156 -9.71 15.88 -21.99
N LEU A 157 -8.62 15.19 -22.31
CA LEU A 157 -7.26 15.57 -22.00
C LEU A 157 -6.45 15.71 -23.30
N ARG A 158 -5.44 16.59 -23.28
CA ARG A 158 -4.51 16.71 -24.41
C ARG A 158 -3.75 15.41 -24.63
N GLN A 159 -3.44 15.08 -25.88
CA GLN A 159 -2.61 13.93 -26.23
C GLN A 159 -1.20 14.09 -25.66
N ALA A 160 -0.72 13.05 -24.96
CA ALA A 160 0.61 12.92 -24.41
C ALA A 160 0.93 11.43 -24.18
N ASP A 161 2.11 11.12 -23.66
CA ASP A 161 2.40 9.79 -23.14
C ASP A 161 1.72 9.62 -21.77
N PRO A 162 0.77 8.66 -21.60
CA PRO A 162 0.06 8.49 -20.33
C PRO A 162 0.98 8.07 -19.17
N GLN A 163 2.07 7.31 -19.46
CA GLN A 163 3.03 6.89 -18.43
C GLN A 163 3.81 8.10 -17.93
N LEU A 164 4.40 8.89 -18.85
CA LEU A 164 5.12 10.10 -18.48
C LEU A 164 4.25 11.12 -17.75
N ALA A 165 2.97 11.21 -18.14
CA ALA A 165 2.02 12.09 -17.47
C ALA A 165 1.70 11.60 -16.04
N ALA A 166 1.56 10.29 -15.83
CA ALA A 166 1.35 9.71 -14.50
C ALA A 166 2.59 9.89 -13.60
N ASP A 167 3.78 9.65 -14.12
CA ASP A 167 5.05 9.84 -13.39
C ASP A 167 5.27 11.30 -12.97
N ALA A 168 4.82 12.26 -13.78
CA ALA A 168 4.92 13.68 -13.46
C ALA A 168 3.94 14.16 -12.37
N LEU A 169 2.89 13.39 -12.06
CA LEU A 169 1.86 13.71 -11.10
C LEU A 169 2.04 13.02 -9.74
N THR A 170 3.03 12.12 -9.62
CA THR A 170 3.34 11.31 -8.44
C THR A 170 4.78 11.43 -7.99
#